data_928d74c4375ef5d5640f2433cc1bce7f
#
_entry.id   928d74c4375ef5d5640f2433cc1bce7f
#
_cell.length_a   1.000
_cell.length_b   1.000
_cell.length_c   1.000
_cell.angle_alpha   90.00
_cell.angle_beta   90.00
_cell.angle_gamma   90.00
#
_symmetry.space_group_name_H-M   'P 1'
#
loop_
_entity.id
_entity.type
_entity.pdbx_description
1 polymer ?
#
loop_
_entity_poly.entity_id
_entity_poly.type
_entity_poly.pdbx_seq_one_letter_code
_entity_poly.pdbx_strand_id
1 'polypeptide(L)'
;MILKAGPNFSMPGPDRDAGVTQIIWRHGKRNLALRAAGLMPIICPIADGSGVCGVSVFDATPEDVERIMALDPGVQAGVFTFDIHPTRSFPGSCLPASDAGSLTI
;
A
#
# COMPACT_ATOMS: atom_id res chain seq x y z
N MET A 1 -1.42 -3.02 7.68
CA MET A 1 -1.72 -3.89 6.53
C MET A 1 -0.44 -4.14 5.77
N ILE A 2 -0.17 -5.38 5.46
CA ILE A 2 0.97 -5.80 4.65
C ILE A 2 0.43 -6.18 3.27
N LEU A 3 0.88 -5.47 2.24
CA LEU A 3 0.54 -5.78 0.85
C LEU A 3 1.58 -6.74 0.30
N LYS A 4 1.13 -7.81 -0.33
CA LYS A 4 2.01 -8.85 -0.87
C LYS A 4 1.73 -9.10 -2.35
N ALA A 5 2.71 -9.65 -3.04
CA ALA A 5 2.54 -10.09 -4.42
C ALA A 5 1.48 -11.19 -4.50
N GLY A 6 0.53 -11.02 -5.40
CA GLY A 6 -0.44 -12.04 -5.77
C GLY A 6 0.04 -12.89 -6.94
N PRO A 7 -0.78 -13.86 -7.38
CA PRO A 7 -0.39 -14.78 -8.46
C PRO A 7 -0.15 -14.07 -9.81
N ASN A 8 -0.74 -12.90 -10.01
CA ASN A 8 -0.63 -12.15 -11.26
C ASN A 8 0.34 -10.95 -11.15
N PHE A 9 1.09 -10.88 -10.07
CA PHE A 9 2.09 -9.82 -9.88
C PHE A 9 3.29 -10.03 -10.80
N SER A 10 3.83 -8.92 -11.33
CA SER A 10 5.15 -8.90 -11.98
C SER A 10 5.91 -7.65 -11.56
N MET A 11 7.24 -7.79 -11.44
CA MET A 11 8.11 -6.68 -11.06
C MET A 11 8.10 -5.57 -12.12
N PRO A 12 8.35 -4.31 -11.73
CA PRO A 12 8.54 -3.23 -12.69
C PRO A 12 9.68 -3.55 -13.66
N GLY A 13 9.48 -3.24 -14.92
CA GLY A 13 10.48 -3.46 -15.95
C GLY A 13 9.86 -3.42 -17.34
N PRO A 14 10.71 -3.47 -18.40
CA PRO A 14 10.24 -3.39 -19.78
C PRO A 14 9.33 -4.55 -20.18
N ASP A 15 9.44 -5.70 -19.53
CA ASP A 15 8.68 -6.90 -19.84
C ASP A 15 7.37 -7.01 -19.04
N ARG A 16 7.06 -6.02 -18.19
CA ARG A 16 5.80 -6.03 -17.45
C ARG A 16 4.63 -5.83 -18.41
N ASP A 17 3.61 -6.67 -18.30
CA ASP A 17 2.37 -6.52 -19.02
C ASP A 17 1.74 -5.14 -18.79
N ALA A 18 1.31 -4.49 -19.87
CA ALA A 18 0.72 -3.15 -19.81
C ALA A 18 -0.57 -3.13 -18.99
N GLY A 19 -1.34 -4.24 -18.99
CA GLY A 19 -2.55 -4.36 -18.18
C GLY A 19 -2.24 -4.36 -16.68
N VAL A 20 -1.18 -5.05 -16.28
CA VAL A 20 -0.71 -5.05 -14.88
C VAL A 20 -0.27 -3.65 -14.46
N THR A 21 0.47 -2.95 -15.31
CA THR A 21 0.89 -1.56 -15.05
C THR A 21 -0.31 -0.64 -14.85
N GLN A 22 -1.33 -0.77 -15.68
CA GLN A 22 -2.57 -0.01 -15.55
C GLN A 22 -3.29 -0.28 -14.23
N ILE A 23 -3.36 -1.54 -13.83
CA ILE A 23 -4.01 -1.95 -12.58
C ILE A 23 -3.26 -1.36 -11.38
N ILE A 24 -1.92 -1.44 -11.39
CA ILE A 24 -1.10 -0.87 -10.32
C ILE A 24 -1.25 0.65 -10.27
N TRP A 25 -1.39 1.30 -11.41
CA TRP A 25 -1.66 2.73 -11.47
C TRP A 25 -2.99 3.10 -10.81
N ARG A 26 -4.07 2.35 -11.10
CA ARG A 26 -5.38 2.54 -10.46
C ARG A 26 -5.32 2.28 -8.96
N HIS A 27 -4.61 1.23 -8.55
CA HIS A 27 -4.35 0.92 -7.15
C HIS A 27 -3.66 2.10 -6.45
N GLY A 28 -2.61 2.66 -7.03
CA GLY A 28 -1.89 3.79 -6.48
C GLY A 28 -2.77 5.04 -6.35
N LYS A 29 -3.56 5.35 -7.36
CA LYS A 29 -4.51 6.48 -7.32
C LYS A 29 -5.52 6.32 -6.20
N ARG A 30 -6.06 5.11 -6.03
CA ARG A 30 -7.01 4.81 -4.95
C ARG A 30 -6.35 4.97 -3.58
N ASN A 31 -5.11 4.53 -3.42
CA ASN A 31 -4.36 4.71 -2.18
C ASN A 31 -4.21 6.19 -1.82
N LEU A 32 -3.92 7.05 -2.78
CA LEU A 32 -3.84 8.49 -2.55
C LEU A 32 -5.19 9.08 -2.11
N ALA A 33 -6.29 8.59 -2.68
CA ALA A 33 -7.63 9.00 -2.27
C ALA A 33 -7.96 8.54 -0.84
N LEU A 34 -7.56 7.31 -0.46
CA LEU A 34 -7.73 6.80 0.89
C LEU A 34 -6.91 7.61 1.90
N ARG A 35 -5.70 8.03 1.53
CA ARG A 35 -4.87 8.92 2.35
C ARG A 35 -5.53 10.27 2.53
N ALA A 36 -6.02 10.87 1.46
CA ALA A 36 -6.72 12.15 1.50
C ALA A 36 -7.98 12.09 2.38
N ALA A 37 -8.66 10.96 2.41
CA ALA A 37 -9.82 10.72 3.27
C ALA A 37 -9.46 10.44 4.73
N GLY A 38 -8.18 10.31 5.07
CA GLY A 38 -7.71 10.01 6.41
C GLY A 38 -7.81 8.54 6.81
N LEU A 39 -8.21 7.66 5.88
CA LEU A 39 -8.37 6.22 6.17
C LEU A 39 -7.05 5.47 6.13
N MET A 40 -6.10 5.90 5.29
CA MET A 40 -4.78 5.28 5.15
C MET A 40 -3.70 6.37 5.19
N PRO A 41 -3.40 6.91 6.37
CA PRO A 41 -2.48 8.05 6.51
C PRO A 41 -1.03 7.73 6.17
N ILE A 42 -0.62 6.47 6.28
CA ILE A 42 0.76 6.06 6.01
C ILE A 42 0.76 4.98 4.94
N ILE A 43 1.46 5.23 3.85
CA ILE A 43 1.60 4.34 2.71
C ILE A 43 3.08 4.20 2.39
N CYS A 44 3.61 2.97 2.49
CA CYS A 44 5.03 2.70 2.24
C CYS A 44 5.15 1.60 1.18
N PRO A 45 5.28 1.95 -0.11
CA PRO A 45 5.54 0.97 -1.16
C PRO A 45 6.89 0.29 -0.97
N ILE A 46 6.97 -0.99 -1.33
CA ILE A 46 8.20 -1.79 -1.30
C ILE A 46 8.37 -2.44 -2.67
N ALA A 47 9.56 -2.31 -3.25
CA ALA A 47 9.89 -2.87 -4.56
C ALA A 47 11.31 -3.47 -4.52
N ASP A 48 11.52 -4.44 -3.64
CA ASP A 48 12.82 -5.07 -3.39
C ASP A 48 12.89 -6.53 -3.83
N GLY A 49 11.85 -7.04 -4.49
CA GLY A 49 11.79 -8.42 -4.94
C GLY A 49 11.49 -9.44 -3.83
N SER A 50 11.19 -8.99 -2.61
CA SER A 50 10.93 -9.88 -1.48
C SER A 50 9.56 -10.56 -1.51
N GLY A 51 8.65 -10.10 -2.39
CA GLY A 51 7.25 -10.49 -2.38
C GLY A 51 6.38 -9.63 -1.47
N VAL A 52 6.98 -8.81 -0.62
CA VAL A 52 6.26 -7.76 0.10
C VAL A 52 6.23 -6.51 -0.78
N CYS A 53 5.04 -5.99 -1.04
CA CYS A 53 4.83 -4.88 -1.97
C CYS A 53 4.52 -3.57 -1.26
N GLY A 54 4.23 -3.60 0.03
CA GLY A 54 3.98 -2.39 0.79
C GLY A 54 3.61 -2.65 2.23
N VAL A 55 3.76 -1.62 3.03
CA VAL A 55 3.27 -1.56 4.40
C VAL A 55 2.45 -0.28 4.53
N SER A 56 1.25 -0.39 5.06
CA SER A 56 0.36 0.75 5.25
C SER A 56 -0.30 0.69 6.61
N VAL A 57 -0.52 1.86 7.18
CA VAL A 57 -1.28 2.01 8.42
C VAL A 57 -2.63 2.61 8.08
N PHE A 58 -3.70 1.94 8.53
CA PHE A 58 -5.07 2.41 8.39
C PHE A 58 -5.57 2.93 9.73
N ASP A 59 -6.30 4.04 9.68
CA ASP A 59 -7.11 4.52 10.78
C ASP A 59 -8.54 4.01 10.57
N ALA A 60 -8.72 2.71 10.77
CA ALA A 60 -9.97 2.01 10.54
C ALA A 60 -9.95 0.67 11.30
N THR A 61 -11.13 0.08 11.51
CA THR A 61 -11.22 -1.26 12.09
C THR A 61 -10.71 -2.33 11.13
N PRO A 62 -10.27 -3.49 11.61
CA PRO A 62 -9.87 -4.60 10.72
C PRO A 62 -10.97 -4.98 9.73
N GLU A 63 -12.22 -4.96 10.13
CA GLU A 63 -13.36 -5.27 9.27
C GLU A 63 -13.52 -4.25 8.14
N ASP A 64 -13.31 -2.97 8.44
CA ASP A 64 -13.35 -1.91 7.43
C ASP A 64 -12.17 -2.01 6.48
N VAL A 65 -10.97 -2.32 6.98
CA VAL A 65 -9.79 -2.52 6.13
C VAL A 65 -10.00 -3.70 5.17
N GLU A 66 -10.58 -4.79 5.65
CA GLU A 66 -10.93 -5.94 4.80
C GLU A 66 -11.84 -5.51 3.65
N ARG A 67 -12.90 -4.74 3.93
CA ARG A 67 -13.82 -4.24 2.90
C ARG A 67 -13.13 -3.29 1.94
N ILE A 68 -12.30 -2.39 2.45
CA ILE A 68 -11.56 -1.43 1.62
C ILE A 68 -10.64 -2.16 0.65
N MET A 69 -9.88 -3.13 1.14
CA MET A 69 -8.91 -3.86 0.33
C MET A 69 -9.57 -4.84 -0.63
N ALA A 70 -10.71 -5.42 -0.28
CA ALA A 70 -11.46 -6.29 -1.18
C ALA A 70 -11.94 -5.56 -2.44
N LEU A 71 -12.09 -4.23 -2.39
CA LEU A 71 -12.47 -3.39 -3.53
C LEU A 71 -11.28 -2.83 -4.30
N ASP A 72 -10.06 -3.08 -3.84
CA ASP A 72 -8.87 -2.59 -4.51
C ASP A 72 -8.71 -3.26 -5.89
N PRO A 73 -8.47 -2.50 -6.97
CA PRO A 73 -8.33 -3.08 -8.30
C PRO A 73 -7.15 -4.06 -8.41
N GLY A 74 -6.07 -3.84 -7.69
CA GLY A 74 -4.93 -4.76 -7.66
C GLY A 74 -5.27 -6.07 -6.97
N VAL A 75 -6.04 -6.02 -5.89
CA VAL A 75 -6.51 -7.22 -5.18
C VAL A 75 -7.51 -7.98 -6.03
N GLN A 76 -8.47 -7.30 -6.63
CA GLN A 76 -9.48 -7.93 -7.49
C GLN A 76 -8.87 -8.63 -8.69
N ALA A 77 -7.80 -8.10 -9.24
CA ALA A 77 -7.11 -8.67 -10.39
C ALA A 77 -6.09 -9.76 -10.03
N GLY A 78 -5.90 -10.06 -8.75
CA GLY A 78 -4.91 -11.05 -8.30
C GLY A 78 -3.46 -10.55 -8.42
N VAL A 79 -3.25 -9.26 -8.62
CA VAL A 79 -1.92 -8.66 -8.62
C VAL A 79 -1.37 -8.57 -7.21
N PHE A 80 -2.23 -8.29 -6.24
CA PHE A 80 -1.87 -8.20 -4.83
C PHE A 80 -2.74 -9.10 -3.97
N THR A 81 -2.16 -9.54 -2.87
CA THR A 81 -2.84 -10.07 -1.69
C THR A 81 -2.48 -9.21 -0.49
N PHE A 82 -3.13 -9.41 0.64
CA PHE A 82 -2.85 -8.60 1.82
C PHE A 82 -3.09 -9.37 3.11
N ASP A 83 -2.37 -8.95 4.15
CA ASP A 83 -2.58 -9.40 5.53
C ASP A 83 -2.90 -8.19 6.39
N ILE A 84 -3.86 -8.36 7.30
CA ILE A 84 -4.26 -7.33 8.25
C ILE A 84 -3.76 -7.73 9.63
N HIS A 85 -3.04 -6.81 10.27
CA HIS A 85 -2.56 -6.96 11.63
C HIS A 85 -3.04 -5.76 12.43
N PRO A 86 -3.98 -5.95 13.38
CA PRO A 86 -4.38 -4.88 14.27
C PRO A 86 -3.18 -4.36 15.05
N THR A 87 -3.04 -3.05 15.11
CA THR A 87 -1.92 -2.41 15.80
C THR A 87 -2.39 -1.14 16.50
N ARG A 88 -1.57 -0.64 17.39
CA ARG A 88 -1.71 0.65 18.04
C ARG A 88 -0.44 1.43 17.89
N SER A 89 -0.58 2.73 17.57
CA SER A 89 0.54 3.65 17.71
C SER A 89 0.55 4.25 19.11
N PHE A 90 1.72 4.70 19.54
CA PHE A 90 1.83 5.52 20.74
C PHE A 90 1.25 6.90 20.47
N PRO A 91 0.64 7.57 21.48
CA PRO A 91 0.13 8.93 21.31
C PRO A 91 1.20 9.86 20.75
N GLY A 92 0.86 10.60 19.71
CA GLY A 92 1.79 11.51 19.03
C GLY A 92 2.69 10.88 17.96
N SER A 93 2.63 9.55 17.78
CA SER A 93 3.39 8.89 16.72
C SER A 93 2.88 9.29 15.35
N CYS A 94 3.73 9.86 14.54
CA CYS A 94 3.45 10.26 13.16
C CYS A 94 4.78 10.36 12.39
N LEU A 95 4.69 10.38 11.07
CA LEU A 95 5.84 10.72 10.25
C LEU A 95 6.01 12.25 10.28
N PRO A 96 7.19 12.76 10.68
CA PRO A 96 7.43 14.20 10.64
C PRO A 96 7.48 14.69 9.20
N ALA A 97 7.29 16.01 8.99
CA ALA A 97 7.56 16.61 7.71
C ALA A 97 9.01 16.33 7.32
N SER A 98 9.21 15.83 6.09
CA SER A 98 10.54 15.48 5.61
C SER A 98 11.21 16.71 5.01
N ASP A 99 12.40 17.05 5.52
CA ASP A 99 13.36 17.90 4.84
C ASP A 99 14.54 17.01 4.42
N ALA A 100 14.50 16.56 3.17
CA ALA A 100 15.50 15.64 2.65
C ALA A 100 16.92 16.21 2.63
N GLY A 101 17.06 17.54 2.72
CA GLY A 101 18.38 18.20 2.80
C GLY A 101 18.96 18.22 4.21
N SER A 102 18.20 17.86 5.24
CA SER A 102 18.60 17.97 6.63
C SER A 102 18.90 16.64 7.31
N LEU A 103 19.01 15.56 6.57
CA LEU A 103 19.34 14.26 7.14
C LEU A 103 20.77 14.28 7.67
N THR A 104 20.89 14.34 8.99
CA THR A 104 22.16 14.26 9.72
C THR A 104 22.09 13.09 10.69
N ILE A 105 22.85 12.07 10.40
CA ILE A 105 22.96 10.90 11.27
C ILE A 105 24.40 10.78 11.74
#